data_2a716dfbfdb021282814188381f6441e
#
_entry.id   2a716dfbfdb021282814188381f6441e
#
_cell.length_a   1.000
_cell.length_b   1.000
_cell.length_c   1.000
_cell.angle_alpha   90.00
_cell.angle_beta   90.00
_cell.angle_gamma   90.00
#
_symmetry.space_group_name_H-M   'P 1'
#
loop_
_entity.id
_entity.type
_entity.pdbx_description
1 polymer ?
#
loop_
_entity_poly.entity_id
_entity_poly.type
_entity_poly.pdbx_seq_one_letter_code
_entity_poly.pdbx_strand_id
1 'polypeptide(L)'
;FNHGYDVTVMGVRSRPCHDYTQPYHTRRLHVFFKKGPLFYAEANIRFLFALLFSKADIFLANDTDSVLANYLASKIRRKQLIVDLHELFPEVPEVVNRPKVKRFWTKIEDIVFPHITKGYTVCQSIADYYKKRYNISLGVVRNIPNKRAYQGRTNKLNYGGKKIILYQGAVNVGRGIEWVIDAMPMIDNAVFVVIGKGDLYDDLRQKTEQMRLSDKVIFLGHIPFAELSEYTRSADIGLCLLKNQGLSYYNSLPNRVFDYMQNHVPLLATNFPEIANVLGTYGTGKLIDHYEPEYLAQTIQQMLAQPIDHPTFEKACEAFNWENEEKVLMGIIG
;
A
#
# COMPACT_ATOMS: atom_id res chain seq x y z
N PHE A 1 -6.41 16.10 12.91
CA PHE A 1 -6.87 16.16 14.30
C PHE A 1 -5.82 16.79 15.23
N ASN A 2 -4.60 16.25 15.29
CA ASN A 2 -3.53 16.75 16.16
C ASN A 2 -3.12 18.22 15.91
N HIS A 3 -3.45 18.79 14.77
CA HIS A 3 -3.21 20.18 14.40
C HIS A 3 -4.45 21.09 14.59
N GLY A 4 -5.42 20.67 15.40
CA GLY A 4 -6.60 21.48 15.75
C GLY A 4 -7.75 21.42 14.74
N TYR A 5 -7.69 20.54 13.73
CA TYR A 5 -8.82 20.33 12.85
C TYR A 5 -9.90 19.45 13.50
N ASP A 6 -11.15 19.82 13.34
CA ASP A 6 -12.28 18.93 13.60
C ASP A 6 -12.46 17.97 12.42
N VAL A 7 -12.11 16.71 12.62
CA VAL A 7 -12.05 15.70 11.55
C VAL A 7 -13.21 14.73 11.65
N THR A 8 -13.94 14.57 10.56
CA THR A 8 -14.95 13.51 10.40
C THR A 8 -14.57 12.61 9.23
N VAL A 9 -14.25 11.35 9.52
CA VAL A 9 -14.02 10.31 8.50
C VAL A 9 -15.36 9.67 8.14
N MET A 10 -15.70 9.73 6.85
CA MET A 10 -16.95 9.19 6.32
C MET A 10 -16.69 7.99 5.42
N GLY A 11 -17.39 6.90 5.65
CA GLY A 11 -17.28 5.68 4.85
C GLY A 11 -18.59 4.93 4.74
N VAL A 12 -18.63 3.87 3.93
CA VAL A 12 -19.79 2.99 3.81
C VAL A 12 -19.68 1.78 4.74
N ARG A 13 -20.81 1.34 5.29
CA ARG A 13 -20.89 0.12 6.09
C ARG A 13 -21.14 -1.08 5.18
N SER A 14 -20.06 -1.77 4.78
CA SER A 14 -20.14 -2.91 3.86
C SER A 14 -20.08 -4.28 4.54
N ARG A 15 -19.47 -4.39 5.73
CA ARG A 15 -19.28 -5.65 6.49
C ARG A 15 -19.46 -5.39 7.98
N PRO A 16 -19.74 -6.44 8.79
CA PRO A 16 -19.56 -6.35 10.23
C PRO A 16 -18.11 -5.91 10.51
N CYS A 17 -17.94 -4.88 11.31
CA CYS A 17 -16.63 -4.37 11.67
C CYS A 17 -16.60 -4.14 13.17
N HIS A 18 -15.43 -4.37 13.75
CA HIS A 18 -15.19 -4.00 15.14
C HIS A 18 -15.25 -2.47 15.27
N ASP A 19 -15.82 -1.99 16.35
CA ASP A 19 -15.80 -0.58 16.66
C ASP A 19 -14.39 -0.22 17.18
N TYR A 20 -13.65 0.55 16.37
CA TYR A 20 -12.42 1.17 16.82
C TYR A 20 -12.75 2.53 17.39
N THR A 21 -12.32 2.77 18.62
CA THR A 21 -12.34 4.12 19.20
C THR A 21 -11.23 4.95 18.56
N GLN A 22 -11.63 5.99 17.86
CA GLN A 22 -10.70 6.91 17.20
C GLN A 22 -10.81 8.29 17.89
N PRO A 23 -9.75 9.10 17.91
CA PRO A 23 -9.78 10.44 18.46
C PRO A 23 -10.60 11.44 17.63
N TYR A 24 -11.01 11.07 16.43
CA TYR A 24 -11.81 11.87 15.50
C TYR A 24 -13.19 11.24 15.25
N HIS A 25 -14.11 12.05 14.71
CA HIS A 25 -15.46 11.58 14.42
C HIS A 25 -15.49 10.60 13.25
N THR A 26 -16.30 9.55 13.38
CA THR A 26 -16.53 8.59 12.30
C THR A 26 -18.02 8.53 11.95
N ARG A 27 -18.34 8.52 10.67
CA ARG A 27 -19.70 8.37 10.15
C ARG A 27 -19.77 7.28 9.10
N ARG A 28 -20.51 6.22 9.37
CA ARG A 28 -20.70 5.10 8.45
C ARG A 28 -22.08 5.15 7.81
N LEU A 29 -22.10 5.32 6.50
CA LEU A 29 -23.33 5.35 5.72
C LEU A 29 -23.77 3.91 5.37
N HIS A 30 -25.02 3.61 5.58
CA HIS A 30 -25.58 2.33 5.16
C HIS A 30 -25.77 2.33 3.65
N VAL A 31 -25.43 1.22 2.96
CA VAL A 31 -25.65 1.00 1.53
C VAL A 31 -26.35 -0.34 1.32
N PHE A 32 -27.26 -0.40 0.36
CA PHE A 32 -28.00 -1.61 0.01
C PHE A 32 -27.19 -2.51 -0.94
N PHE A 33 -26.58 -1.90 -1.97
CA PHE A 33 -25.73 -2.62 -2.91
C PHE A 33 -24.34 -2.80 -2.31
N LYS A 34 -23.77 -4.02 -2.44
CA LYS A 34 -22.48 -4.35 -1.81
C LYS A 34 -21.32 -4.42 -2.82
N LYS A 35 -21.60 -4.39 -4.11
CA LYS A 35 -20.59 -4.49 -5.18
C LYS A 35 -21.12 -3.99 -6.52
N GLY A 36 -20.19 -3.74 -7.45
CA GLY A 36 -20.51 -3.36 -8.83
C GLY A 36 -20.98 -1.91 -9.00
N PRO A 37 -21.44 -1.51 -10.19
CA PRO A 37 -21.76 -0.12 -10.51
C PRO A 37 -22.82 0.52 -9.60
N LEU A 38 -23.83 -0.24 -9.19
CA LEU A 38 -24.90 0.25 -8.30
C LEU A 38 -24.37 0.59 -6.90
N PHE A 39 -23.35 -0.15 -6.41
CA PHE A 39 -22.69 0.18 -5.16
C PHE A 39 -22.01 1.57 -5.24
N TYR A 40 -21.24 1.83 -6.28
CA TYR A 40 -20.56 3.13 -6.45
C TYR A 40 -21.54 4.27 -6.66
N ALA A 41 -22.62 4.04 -7.43
CA ALA A 41 -23.65 5.03 -7.64
C ALA A 41 -24.37 5.39 -6.32
N GLU A 42 -24.83 4.38 -5.57
CA GLU A 42 -25.47 4.59 -4.26
C GLU A 42 -24.53 5.27 -3.27
N ALA A 43 -23.27 4.80 -3.16
CA ALA A 43 -22.29 5.38 -2.26
C ALA A 43 -22.06 6.86 -2.55
N ASN A 44 -21.83 7.24 -3.83
CA ASN A 44 -21.64 8.64 -4.22
C ASN A 44 -22.87 9.51 -3.96
N ILE A 45 -24.09 9.00 -4.22
CA ILE A 45 -25.32 9.73 -3.89
C ILE A 45 -25.41 9.98 -2.38
N ARG A 46 -25.15 8.97 -1.57
CA ARG A 46 -25.18 9.11 -0.10
C ARG A 46 -24.08 10.02 0.42
N PHE A 47 -22.87 9.94 -0.12
CA PHE A 47 -21.79 10.88 0.20
C PHE A 47 -22.18 12.30 -0.16
N LEU A 48 -22.72 12.53 -1.38
CA LEU A 48 -23.16 13.85 -1.81
C LEU A 48 -24.15 14.47 -0.82
N PHE A 49 -25.23 13.75 -0.48
CA PHE A 49 -26.21 14.25 0.49
C PHE A 49 -25.60 14.48 1.87
N ALA A 50 -24.77 13.56 2.35
CA ALA A 50 -24.13 13.71 3.65
C ALA A 50 -23.18 14.93 3.70
N LEU A 51 -22.48 15.23 2.61
CA LEU A 51 -21.58 16.38 2.48
C LEU A 51 -22.38 17.70 2.34
N LEU A 52 -23.48 17.70 1.58
CA LEU A 52 -24.33 18.88 1.41
C LEU A 52 -24.90 19.39 2.76
N PHE A 53 -25.19 18.48 3.68
CA PHE A 53 -25.73 18.82 5.01
C PHE A 53 -24.68 18.79 6.13
N SER A 54 -23.38 18.61 5.80
CA SER A 54 -22.30 18.68 6.80
C SER A 54 -21.95 20.13 7.17
N LYS A 55 -21.26 20.34 8.27
CA LYS A 55 -20.72 21.65 8.66
C LYS A 55 -19.25 21.84 8.22
N ALA A 56 -18.69 20.88 7.48
CA ALA A 56 -17.29 20.91 7.08
C ALA A 56 -16.96 22.08 6.13
N ASP A 57 -15.78 22.64 6.29
CA ASP A 57 -15.21 23.69 5.47
C ASP A 57 -14.30 23.15 4.38
N ILE A 58 -13.72 21.98 4.60
CA ILE A 58 -12.85 21.27 3.67
C ILE A 58 -13.44 19.89 3.40
N PHE A 59 -13.55 19.52 2.14
CA PHE A 59 -13.89 18.18 1.71
C PHE A 59 -12.64 17.50 1.17
N LEU A 60 -12.31 16.34 1.74
CA LEU A 60 -11.19 15.52 1.31
C LEU A 60 -11.73 14.25 0.66
N ALA A 61 -11.46 14.09 -0.63
CA ALA A 61 -11.86 12.93 -1.40
C ALA A 61 -10.71 11.93 -1.48
N ASN A 62 -10.91 10.74 -0.93
CA ASN A 62 -9.97 9.63 -1.09
C ASN A 62 -10.30 8.88 -2.37
N ASP A 63 -9.36 8.83 -3.28
CA ASP A 63 -9.41 8.20 -4.59
C ASP A 63 -10.55 8.62 -5.53
N THR A 64 -10.45 8.21 -6.78
CA THR A 64 -11.37 8.58 -7.86
C THR A 64 -12.81 8.13 -7.60
N ASP A 65 -13.01 7.05 -6.84
CA ASP A 65 -14.35 6.49 -6.57
C ASP A 65 -15.22 7.37 -5.66
N SER A 66 -14.62 8.26 -4.88
CA SER A 66 -15.32 9.21 -4.01
C SER A 66 -15.32 10.65 -4.56
N VAL A 67 -14.48 10.94 -5.57
CA VAL A 67 -14.19 12.32 -5.99
C VAL A 67 -15.39 13.05 -6.55
N LEU A 68 -16.30 12.38 -7.29
CA LEU A 68 -17.44 13.02 -7.92
C LEU A 68 -18.40 13.63 -6.90
N ALA A 69 -18.75 12.88 -5.85
CA ALA A 69 -19.61 13.37 -4.78
C ALA A 69 -19.01 14.56 -4.04
N ASN A 70 -17.72 14.48 -3.72
CA ASN A 70 -16.97 15.54 -3.05
C ASN A 70 -16.88 16.80 -3.94
N TYR A 71 -16.61 16.64 -5.24
CA TYR A 71 -16.55 17.74 -6.20
C TYR A 71 -17.89 18.47 -6.32
N LEU A 72 -18.99 17.75 -6.52
CA LEU A 72 -20.33 18.34 -6.61
C LEU A 72 -20.70 19.07 -5.32
N ALA A 73 -20.49 18.44 -4.17
CA ALA A 73 -20.75 19.07 -2.88
C ALA A 73 -19.90 20.35 -2.68
N SER A 74 -18.61 20.31 -3.03
CA SER A 74 -17.71 21.46 -2.90
C SER A 74 -18.14 22.63 -3.77
N LYS A 75 -18.59 22.38 -5.00
CA LYS A 75 -19.10 23.42 -5.92
C LYS A 75 -20.40 24.03 -5.40
N ILE A 76 -21.37 23.21 -5.01
CA ILE A 76 -22.68 23.69 -4.50
C ILE A 76 -22.49 24.51 -3.22
N ARG A 77 -21.65 24.03 -2.31
CA ARG A 77 -21.45 24.68 -1.02
C ARG A 77 -20.33 25.74 -1.02
N ARG A 78 -19.62 25.91 -2.13
CA ARG A 78 -18.45 26.80 -2.25
C ARG A 78 -17.40 26.53 -1.19
N LYS A 79 -17.11 25.22 -0.95
CA LYS A 79 -16.12 24.75 0.02
C LYS A 79 -14.86 24.26 -0.69
N GLN A 80 -13.75 24.23 0.02
CA GLN A 80 -12.50 23.73 -0.50
C GLN A 80 -12.59 22.21 -0.75
N LEU A 81 -12.07 21.77 -1.90
CA LEU A 81 -11.88 20.36 -2.21
C LEU A 81 -10.38 20.06 -2.22
N ILE A 82 -9.99 19.00 -1.52
CA ILE A 82 -8.67 18.40 -1.57
C ILE A 82 -8.84 16.96 -2.06
N VAL A 83 -7.99 16.49 -2.96
CA VAL A 83 -7.98 15.09 -3.38
C VAL A 83 -6.76 14.37 -2.82
N ASP A 84 -6.97 13.15 -2.37
CA ASP A 84 -5.98 12.20 -1.88
C ASP A 84 -6.01 10.98 -2.79
N LEU A 85 -5.00 10.80 -3.65
CA LEU A 85 -4.97 9.78 -4.70
C LEU A 85 -3.91 8.73 -4.38
N HIS A 86 -4.36 7.54 -4.00
CA HIS A 86 -3.47 6.45 -3.60
C HIS A 86 -2.98 5.61 -4.78
N GLU A 87 -3.67 5.68 -5.92
CA GLU A 87 -3.37 4.86 -7.10
C GLU A 87 -3.87 5.51 -8.39
N LEU A 88 -3.41 5.01 -9.52
CA LEU A 88 -3.99 5.34 -10.83
C LEU A 88 -5.26 4.51 -11.00
N PHE A 89 -6.39 4.99 -10.48
CA PHE A 89 -7.62 4.23 -10.34
C PHE A 89 -8.11 3.56 -11.64
N PRO A 90 -8.09 4.21 -12.82
CA PRO A 90 -8.43 3.54 -14.09
C PRO A 90 -7.42 2.49 -14.55
N GLU A 91 -6.22 2.44 -13.95
CA GLU A 91 -5.10 1.56 -14.32
C GLU A 91 -4.84 0.45 -13.29
N VAL A 92 -5.73 0.27 -12.30
CA VAL A 92 -5.62 -0.84 -11.35
C VAL A 92 -5.96 -2.17 -12.02
N PRO A 93 -5.41 -3.31 -11.54
CA PRO A 93 -5.64 -4.62 -12.16
C PRO A 93 -7.12 -5.00 -12.31
N GLU A 94 -7.96 -4.59 -11.36
CA GLU A 94 -9.40 -4.86 -11.33
C GLU A 94 -10.17 -4.09 -12.43
N VAL A 95 -9.59 -3.03 -12.96
CA VAL A 95 -10.22 -2.12 -13.94
C VAL A 95 -9.55 -2.19 -15.31
N VAL A 96 -8.22 -2.29 -15.38
CA VAL A 96 -7.44 -2.16 -16.62
C VAL A 96 -7.90 -3.12 -17.73
N ASN A 97 -8.29 -4.34 -17.36
CA ASN A 97 -8.77 -5.38 -18.29
C ASN A 97 -10.29 -5.30 -18.57
N ARG A 98 -10.97 -4.24 -18.10
CA ARG A 98 -12.41 -4.01 -18.27
C ARG A 98 -12.66 -2.68 -19.00
N PRO A 99 -12.59 -2.63 -20.34
CA PRO A 99 -12.58 -1.36 -21.10
C PRO A 99 -13.77 -0.44 -20.84
N LYS A 100 -14.96 -0.98 -20.61
CA LYS A 100 -16.15 -0.17 -20.27
C LYS A 100 -16.06 0.46 -18.87
N VAL A 101 -15.52 -0.28 -17.90
CA VAL A 101 -15.33 0.20 -16.52
C VAL A 101 -14.21 1.24 -16.50
N LYS A 102 -13.09 0.95 -17.16
CA LYS A 102 -11.97 1.90 -17.32
C LYS A 102 -12.43 3.21 -17.93
N ARG A 103 -13.19 3.16 -19.04
CA ARG A 103 -13.73 4.36 -19.70
C ARG A 103 -14.66 5.16 -18.79
N PHE A 104 -15.46 4.49 -17.97
CA PHE A 104 -16.34 5.16 -17.01
C PHE A 104 -15.55 5.96 -15.97
N TRP A 105 -14.57 5.34 -15.32
CA TRP A 105 -13.72 6.02 -14.32
C TRP A 105 -12.87 7.12 -14.95
N THR A 106 -12.27 6.85 -16.11
CA THR A 106 -11.53 7.86 -16.87
C THR A 106 -12.42 9.10 -17.18
N LYS A 107 -13.69 8.89 -17.55
CA LYS A 107 -14.60 10.00 -17.79
C LYS A 107 -14.91 10.82 -16.54
N ILE A 108 -14.98 10.19 -15.37
CA ILE A 108 -15.11 10.91 -14.09
C ILE A 108 -13.88 11.77 -13.85
N GLU A 109 -12.68 11.21 -14.05
CA GLU A 109 -11.43 11.98 -13.95
C GLU A 109 -11.40 13.14 -14.94
N ASP A 110 -11.72 12.90 -16.21
CA ASP A 110 -11.73 13.93 -17.27
C ASP A 110 -12.68 15.10 -16.95
N ILE A 111 -13.79 14.85 -16.23
CA ILE A 111 -14.74 15.89 -15.79
C ILE A 111 -14.24 16.64 -14.56
N VAL A 112 -13.68 15.94 -13.58
CA VAL A 112 -13.41 16.50 -12.26
C VAL A 112 -11.98 17.07 -12.15
N PHE A 113 -10.99 16.35 -12.65
CA PHE A 113 -9.58 16.66 -12.38
C PHE A 113 -9.09 17.98 -12.97
N PRO A 114 -9.54 18.45 -14.15
CA PRO A 114 -9.19 19.80 -14.63
C PRO A 114 -9.60 20.95 -13.68
N HIS A 115 -10.47 20.65 -12.71
CA HIS A 115 -10.94 21.63 -11.73
C HIS A 115 -10.31 21.48 -10.34
N ILE A 116 -9.43 20.50 -10.15
CA ILE A 116 -8.73 20.28 -8.89
C ILE A 116 -7.59 21.29 -8.76
N THR A 117 -7.56 22.00 -7.65
CA THR A 117 -6.52 22.99 -7.34
C THR A 117 -5.62 22.59 -6.18
N LYS A 118 -6.08 21.67 -5.32
CA LYS A 118 -5.32 21.14 -4.17
C LYS A 118 -5.47 19.63 -4.10
N GLY A 119 -4.37 18.96 -3.86
CA GLY A 119 -4.36 17.51 -3.66
C GLY A 119 -2.98 16.93 -3.48
N TYR A 120 -2.93 15.68 -3.17
CA TYR A 120 -1.70 14.91 -3.00
C TYR A 120 -1.87 13.47 -3.45
N THR A 121 -0.75 12.80 -3.59
CA THR A 121 -0.67 11.38 -3.94
C THR A 121 0.52 10.73 -3.23
N VAL A 122 0.62 9.42 -3.33
CA VAL A 122 1.57 8.63 -2.54
C VAL A 122 2.98 8.53 -3.12
N CYS A 123 3.21 8.96 -4.37
CA CYS A 123 4.53 8.92 -5.00
C CYS A 123 4.65 9.87 -6.19
N GLN A 124 5.90 10.15 -6.60
CA GLN A 124 6.20 11.13 -7.65
C GLN A 124 5.69 10.68 -9.02
N SER A 125 5.84 9.42 -9.38
CA SER A 125 5.37 8.90 -10.68
C SER A 125 3.88 9.08 -10.90
N ILE A 126 3.06 8.94 -9.85
CA ILE A 126 1.61 9.19 -9.91
C ILE A 126 1.34 10.71 -10.05
N ALA A 127 2.06 11.54 -9.29
CA ALA A 127 1.95 13.00 -9.42
C ALA A 127 2.28 13.48 -10.84
N ASP A 128 3.34 12.95 -11.42
CA ASP A 128 3.78 13.27 -12.79
C ASP A 128 2.77 12.80 -13.84
N TYR A 129 2.16 11.62 -13.65
CA TYR A 129 1.08 11.14 -14.52
C TYR A 129 -0.10 12.13 -14.54
N TYR A 130 -0.59 12.56 -13.38
CA TYR A 130 -1.70 13.49 -13.30
C TYR A 130 -1.33 14.90 -13.78
N LYS A 131 -0.08 15.32 -13.55
CA LYS A 131 0.46 16.58 -14.11
C LYS A 131 0.44 16.54 -15.64
N LYS A 132 0.95 15.45 -16.23
CA LYS A 132 0.98 15.30 -17.69
C LYS A 132 -0.41 15.22 -18.31
N ARG A 133 -1.33 14.52 -17.65
CA ARG A 133 -2.66 14.24 -18.21
C ARG A 133 -3.65 15.37 -18.02
N TYR A 134 -3.69 15.99 -16.85
CA TYR A 134 -4.72 16.95 -16.46
C TYR A 134 -4.15 18.33 -16.09
N ASN A 135 -2.84 18.51 -16.19
CA ASN A 135 -2.12 19.73 -15.80
C ASN A 135 -2.35 20.13 -14.33
N ILE A 136 -2.62 19.18 -13.44
CA ILE A 136 -2.73 19.41 -12.00
C ILE A 136 -1.40 19.15 -11.30
N SER A 137 -1.09 19.93 -10.29
CA SER A 137 0.10 19.72 -9.45
C SER A 137 -0.33 19.12 -8.12
N LEU A 138 0.06 17.87 -7.89
CA LEU A 138 -0.18 17.18 -6.64
C LEU A 138 1.07 17.18 -5.78
N GLY A 139 0.91 17.39 -4.47
CA GLY A 139 1.97 17.10 -3.52
C GLY A 139 2.21 15.60 -3.39
N VAL A 140 3.36 15.22 -2.86
CA VAL A 140 3.65 13.81 -2.55
C VAL A 140 3.63 13.64 -1.05
N VAL A 141 2.68 12.83 -0.56
CA VAL A 141 2.52 12.44 0.84
C VAL A 141 2.45 10.92 0.88
N ARG A 142 3.51 10.29 1.30
CA ARG A 142 3.64 8.83 1.27
C ARG A 142 2.95 8.18 2.46
N ASN A 143 2.46 6.97 2.26
CA ASN A 143 1.95 6.14 3.36
C ASN A 143 3.12 5.48 4.11
N ILE A 144 3.66 6.20 5.07
CA ILE A 144 4.85 5.82 5.84
C ILE A 144 4.51 5.77 7.33
N PRO A 145 5.08 4.83 8.10
CA PRO A 145 4.89 4.81 9.55
C PRO A 145 5.62 6.00 10.23
N ASN A 146 5.18 6.31 11.45
CA ASN A 146 5.91 7.24 12.32
C ASN A 146 7.33 6.75 12.53
N LYS A 147 8.27 7.69 12.68
CA LYS A 147 9.64 7.37 13.05
C LYS A 147 9.67 6.62 14.37
N ARG A 148 10.37 5.51 14.40
CA ARG A 148 10.57 4.69 15.60
C ARG A 148 12.03 4.42 15.80
N ALA A 149 12.47 4.45 17.06
CA ALA A 149 13.79 3.93 17.41
C ALA A 149 13.81 2.42 17.11
N TYR A 150 14.87 1.95 16.49
CA TYR A 150 15.05 0.53 16.26
C TYR A 150 15.18 -0.23 17.59
N GLN A 151 14.31 -1.20 17.81
CA GLN A 151 14.23 -1.96 19.07
C GLN A 151 15.02 -3.27 19.07
N GLY A 152 15.87 -3.46 18.05
CA GLY A 152 16.62 -4.70 17.88
C GLY A 152 15.83 -5.83 17.25
N ARG A 153 16.52 -6.87 16.83
CA ARG A 153 15.94 -8.11 16.31
C ARG A 153 15.13 -8.83 17.39
N THR A 154 14.04 -9.48 16.99
CA THR A 154 13.22 -10.32 17.88
C THR A 154 13.35 -11.80 17.51
N ASN A 155 12.88 -12.67 18.42
CA ASN A 155 12.75 -14.11 18.17
C ASN A 155 11.26 -14.52 18.04
N LYS A 156 10.39 -13.61 17.62
CA LYS A 156 8.95 -13.89 17.44
C LYS A 156 8.73 -15.01 16.42
N LEU A 157 9.55 -15.03 15.36
CA LEU A 157 9.68 -16.14 14.43
C LEU A 157 10.98 -16.89 14.75
N ASN A 158 10.88 -18.18 15.09
CA ASN A 158 12.02 -19.03 15.36
C ASN A 158 11.79 -20.43 14.78
N TYR A 159 12.62 -20.80 13.84
CA TYR A 159 12.56 -22.07 13.14
C TYR A 159 13.90 -22.84 13.25
N GLY A 160 14.38 -23.00 14.49
CA GLY A 160 15.60 -23.77 14.76
C GLY A 160 16.86 -23.13 14.20
N GLY A 161 16.96 -21.81 14.21
CA GLY A 161 18.10 -21.05 13.70
C GLY A 161 18.15 -20.88 12.19
N LYS A 162 17.14 -21.37 11.45
CA LYS A 162 17.02 -21.12 10.02
C LYS A 162 16.81 -19.63 9.75
N LYS A 163 17.28 -19.17 8.60
CA LYS A 163 17.04 -17.81 8.10
C LYS A 163 15.58 -17.59 7.72
N ILE A 164 15.07 -16.38 7.91
CA ILE A 164 13.65 -16.04 7.70
C ILE A 164 13.51 -15.09 6.53
N ILE A 165 12.84 -15.56 5.48
CA ILE A 165 12.37 -14.77 4.35
C ILE A 165 10.92 -14.43 4.64
N LEU A 166 10.55 -13.15 4.66
CA LEU A 166 9.22 -12.71 5.09
C LEU A 166 8.46 -11.99 3.98
N TYR A 167 7.24 -12.45 3.73
CA TYR A 167 6.23 -11.68 3.02
C TYR A 167 5.14 -11.22 4.01
N GLN A 168 4.77 -9.93 3.95
CA GLN A 168 3.66 -9.38 4.71
C GLN A 168 2.72 -8.56 3.83
N GLY A 169 1.41 -8.79 3.94
CA GLY A 169 0.36 -8.07 3.22
C GLY A 169 -0.69 -8.96 2.58
N ALA A 170 -1.47 -8.37 1.66
CA ALA A 170 -2.52 -9.11 0.95
C ALA A 170 -1.93 -10.20 0.04
N VAL A 171 -2.42 -11.43 0.17
CA VAL A 171 -2.01 -12.61 -0.60
C VAL A 171 -2.87 -12.69 -1.87
N ASN A 172 -2.62 -11.76 -2.80
CA ASN A 172 -3.38 -11.59 -4.03
C ASN A 172 -2.52 -11.84 -5.28
N VAL A 173 -3.16 -11.94 -6.44
CA VAL A 173 -2.49 -12.07 -7.74
C VAL A 173 -1.47 -10.96 -7.94
N GLY A 174 -0.29 -11.32 -8.46
CA GLY A 174 0.77 -10.36 -8.81
C GLY A 174 1.60 -9.85 -7.63
N ARG A 175 1.59 -10.56 -6.51
CA ARG A 175 2.41 -10.24 -5.33
C ARG A 175 3.71 -11.06 -5.26
N GLY A 176 3.98 -11.94 -6.23
CA GLY A 176 5.22 -12.69 -6.40
C GLY A 176 5.48 -13.76 -5.34
N ILE A 177 4.48 -14.12 -4.54
CA ILE A 177 4.61 -15.15 -3.50
C ILE A 177 4.87 -16.50 -4.15
N GLU A 178 4.15 -16.78 -5.25
CA GLU A 178 4.30 -18.00 -6.05
C GLU A 178 5.72 -18.22 -6.56
N TRP A 179 6.41 -17.17 -6.97
CA TRP A 179 7.79 -17.24 -7.47
C TRP A 179 8.78 -17.65 -6.38
N VAL A 180 8.55 -17.14 -5.16
CA VAL A 180 9.40 -17.49 -4.01
C VAL A 180 9.13 -18.93 -3.56
N ILE A 181 7.87 -19.40 -3.58
CA ILE A 181 7.54 -20.80 -3.30
C ILE A 181 8.28 -21.72 -4.27
N ASP A 182 8.32 -21.39 -5.57
CA ASP A 182 9.02 -22.17 -6.59
C ASP A 182 10.55 -22.15 -6.40
N ALA A 183 11.11 -21.11 -5.81
CA ALA A 183 12.54 -20.99 -5.52
C ALA A 183 12.95 -21.74 -4.22
N MET A 184 12.02 -21.94 -3.27
CA MET A 184 12.34 -22.52 -1.95
C MET A 184 13.00 -23.89 -1.95
N PRO A 185 12.75 -24.82 -2.91
CA PRO A 185 13.51 -26.08 -2.99
C PRO A 185 15.03 -25.88 -3.10
N MET A 186 15.49 -24.79 -3.69
CA MET A 186 16.89 -24.48 -3.97
C MET A 186 17.52 -23.58 -2.90
N ILE A 187 16.78 -23.18 -1.87
CA ILE A 187 17.29 -22.32 -0.79
C ILE A 187 17.51 -23.18 0.47
N ASP A 188 18.75 -23.29 0.90
CA ASP A 188 19.10 -24.03 2.09
C ASP A 188 19.02 -23.21 3.36
N ASN A 189 18.79 -23.89 4.49
CA ASN A 189 18.79 -23.31 5.84
C ASN A 189 17.91 -22.03 5.99
N ALA A 190 16.79 -21.97 5.27
CA ALA A 190 15.84 -20.87 5.34
C ALA A 190 14.38 -21.36 5.36
N VAL A 191 13.51 -20.53 5.91
CA VAL A 191 12.06 -20.67 5.83
C VAL A 191 11.46 -19.40 5.21
N PHE A 192 10.44 -19.60 4.38
CA PHE A 192 9.62 -18.53 3.83
C PHE A 192 8.34 -18.41 4.65
N VAL A 193 8.14 -17.27 5.29
CA VAL A 193 6.97 -16.98 6.13
C VAL A 193 6.06 -15.99 5.41
N VAL A 194 4.78 -16.36 5.29
CA VAL A 194 3.74 -15.53 4.66
C VAL A 194 2.76 -15.06 5.72
N ILE A 195 2.73 -13.75 5.96
CA ILE A 195 1.80 -13.07 6.86
C ILE A 195 0.77 -12.30 6.03
N GLY A 196 -0.49 -12.61 6.22
CA GLY A 196 -1.63 -11.98 5.54
C GLY A 196 -2.64 -12.98 5.04
N LYS A 197 -3.70 -12.45 4.44
CA LYS A 197 -4.76 -13.21 3.77
C LYS A 197 -5.09 -12.54 2.43
N GLY A 198 -5.79 -13.24 1.55
CA GLY A 198 -6.19 -12.74 0.23
C GLY A 198 -6.71 -13.86 -0.64
N ASP A 199 -7.00 -13.52 -1.89
CA ASP A 199 -7.69 -14.42 -2.81
C ASP A 199 -6.88 -15.67 -3.17
N LEU A 200 -5.54 -15.60 -3.13
CA LEU A 200 -4.65 -16.72 -3.44
C LEU A 200 -4.15 -17.49 -2.20
N TYR A 201 -4.60 -17.14 -0.99
CA TYR A 201 -4.06 -17.71 0.24
C TYR A 201 -4.18 -19.24 0.29
N ASP A 202 -5.37 -19.77 0.02
CA ASP A 202 -5.63 -21.20 0.08
C ASP A 202 -4.98 -21.96 -1.09
N ASP A 203 -4.99 -21.38 -2.29
CA ASP A 203 -4.36 -21.96 -3.48
C ASP A 203 -2.83 -22.10 -3.31
N LEU A 204 -2.18 -21.05 -2.79
CA LEU A 204 -0.72 -21.09 -2.56
C LEU A 204 -0.33 -22.03 -1.42
N ARG A 205 -1.17 -22.15 -0.40
CA ARG A 205 -0.98 -23.14 0.65
C ARG A 205 -1.10 -24.56 0.10
N GLN A 206 -2.11 -24.85 -0.72
CA GLN A 206 -2.26 -26.13 -1.39
C GLN A 206 -1.07 -26.43 -2.33
N LYS A 207 -0.61 -25.45 -3.10
CA LYS A 207 0.61 -25.58 -3.93
C LYS A 207 1.81 -26.00 -3.07
N THR A 208 2.01 -25.35 -1.92
CA THR A 208 3.09 -25.68 -0.99
C THR A 208 3.03 -27.11 -0.48
N GLU A 209 1.84 -27.60 -0.15
CA GLU A 209 1.62 -28.99 0.28
C GLU A 209 1.91 -29.98 -0.85
N GLN A 210 1.46 -29.71 -2.08
CA GLN A 210 1.74 -30.53 -3.27
C GLN A 210 3.23 -30.62 -3.58
N MET A 211 3.98 -29.52 -3.38
CA MET A 211 5.43 -29.46 -3.55
C MET A 211 6.21 -30.06 -2.37
N ARG A 212 5.53 -30.53 -1.30
CA ARG A 212 6.13 -31.05 -0.05
C ARG A 212 7.05 -30.05 0.64
N LEU A 213 6.67 -28.77 0.64
CA LEU A 213 7.43 -27.66 1.22
C LEU A 213 6.83 -27.14 2.55
N SER A 214 5.94 -27.89 3.19
CA SER A 214 5.22 -27.43 4.39
C SER A 214 6.13 -27.16 5.60
N ASP A 215 7.35 -27.68 5.59
CA ASP A 215 8.42 -27.41 6.58
C ASP A 215 9.31 -26.20 6.22
N LYS A 216 9.22 -25.71 4.99
CA LYS A 216 9.99 -24.57 4.45
C LYS A 216 9.14 -23.33 4.16
N VAL A 217 7.84 -23.46 3.94
CA VAL A 217 6.92 -22.36 3.61
C VAL A 217 5.76 -22.35 4.60
N ILE A 218 5.71 -21.32 5.42
CA ILE A 218 4.80 -21.22 6.57
C ILE A 218 3.80 -20.10 6.35
N PHE A 219 2.51 -20.42 6.38
CA PHE A 219 1.41 -19.45 6.27
C PHE A 219 0.83 -19.17 7.65
N LEU A 220 1.06 -17.95 8.18
CA LEU A 220 0.57 -17.56 9.50
C LEU A 220 -0.83 -16.90 9.46
N GLY A 221 -1.32 -16.55 8.28
CA GLY A 221 -2.58 -15.85 8.17
C GLY A 221 -2.49 -14.38 8.62
N HIS A 222 -3.61 -13.82 9.06
CA HIS A 222 -3.68 -12.43 9.48
C HIS A 222 -3.07 -12.25 10.88
N ILE A 223 -2.13 -11.30 11.00
CA ILE A 223 -1.56 -10.82 12.26
C ILE A 223 -2.07 -9.39 12.48
N PRO A 224 -2.51 -9.03 13.71
CA PRO A 224 -2.90 -7.66 14.02
C PRO A 224 -1.75 -6.66 13.76
N PHE A 225 -2.08 -5.49 13.23
CA PHE A 225 -1.09 -4.46 12.88
C PHE A 225 -0.18 -4.07 14.07
N ALA A 226 -0.74 -4.02 15.27
CA ALA A 226 0.02 -3.69 16.48
C ALA A 226 1.16 -4.68 16.80
N GLU A 227 1.01 -5.94 16.38
CA GLU A 227 2.01 -7.00 16.61
C GLU A 227 2.97 -7.18 15.43
N LEU A 228 2.60 -6.70 14.23
CA LEU A 228 3.28 -7.01 12.98
C LEU A 228 4.78 -6.64 13.00
N SER A 229 5.14 -5.52 13.65
CA SER A 229 6.52 -5.07 13.76
C SER A 229 7.44 -6.09 14.45
N GLU A 230 6.94 -6.83 15.45
CA GLU A 230 7.74 -7.88 16.12
C GLU A 230 8.05 -9.04 15.18
N TYR A 231 7.08 -9.43 14.35
CA TYR A 231 7.29 -10.45 13.32
C TYR A 231 8.27 -9.96 12.25
N THR A 232 8.10 -8.72 11.80
CA THR A 232 8.98 -8.10 10.79
C THR A 232 10.43 -8.09 11.27
N ARG A 233 10.71 -7.67 12.51
CA ARG A 233 12.07 -7.64 13.09
C ARG A 233 12.71 -9.01 13.32
N SER A 234 11.94 -10.10 13.16
CA SER A 234 12.50 -11.46 13.18
C SER A 234 13.07 -11.88 11.82
N ALA A 235 12.74 -11.17 10.74
CA ALA A 235 13.12 -11.54 9.38
C ALA A 235 14.59 -11.19 9.07
N ASP A 236 15.19 -11.99 8.19
CA ASP A 236 16.49 -11.71 7.59
C ASP A 236 16.35 -10.99 6.25
N ILE A 237 15.25 -11.25 5.50
CA ILE A 237 14.90 -10.59 4.23
C ILE A 237 13.39 -10.37 4.19
N GLY A 238 12.98 -9.17 3.81
CA GLY A 238 11.61 -8.83 3.43
C GLY A 238 11.39 -8.91 1.93
N LEU A 239 10.15 -9.14 1.49
CA LEU A 239 9.81 -9.28 0.08
C LEU A 239 8.81 -8.21 -0.38
N CYS A 240 9.12 -7.57 -1.51
CA CYS A 240 8.21 -6.69 -2.24
C CYS A 240 8.26 -6.98 -3.74
N LEU A 241 7.91 -8.20 -4.12
CA LEU A 241 7.89 -8.64 -5.50
C LEU A 241 6.52 -8.36 -6.12
N LEU A 242 6.50 -7.62 -7.20
CA LEU A 242 5.28 -7.21 -7.90
C LEU A 242 5.36 -7.61 -9.36
N LYS A 243 4.28 -8.20 -9.88
CA LYS A 243 4.10 -8.42 -11.31
C LYS A 243 3.61 -7.12 -11.95
N ASN A 244 4.19 -6.73 -13.08
CA ASN A 244 3.67 -5.62 -13.86
C ASN A 244 2.29 -5.97 -14.44
N GLN A 245 1.24 -5.41 -13.85
CA GLN A 245 -0.16 -5.62 -14.23
C GLN A 245 -0.83 -4.32 -14.70
N GLY A 246 -0.05 -3.31 -15.06
CA GLY A 246 -0.52 -2.02 -15.51
C GLY A 246 0.20 -0.86 -14.83
N LEU A 247 -0.10 0.35 -15.29
CA LEU A 247 0.60 1.57 -14.86
C LEU A 247 0.46 1.83 -13.36
N SER A 248 -0.66 1.46 -12.74
CA SER A 248 -0.85 1.64 -11.29
C SER A 248 0.16 0.80 -10.48
N TYR A 249 0.36 -0.47 -10.85
CA TYR A 249 1.35 -1.32 -10.18
C TYR A 249 2.79 -0.91 -10.50
N TYR A 250 3.07 -0.57 -11.77
CA TYR A 250 4.40 -0.15 -12.18
C TYR A 250 4.87 1.13 -11.47
N ASN A 251 3.95 2.06 -11.21
CA ASN A 251 4.23 3.31 -10.52
C ASN A 251 3.96 3.24 -9.00
N SER A 252 3.61 2.08 -8.46
CA SER A 252 3.26 1.97 -7.04
C SER A 252 4.48 2.02 -6.12
N LEU A 253 4.26 2.55 -4.92
CA LEU A 253 5.20 2.51 -3.81
C LEU A 253 4.51 1.86 -2.59
N PRO A 254 4.58 0.53 -2.45
CA PRO A 254 3.87 -0.19 -1.41
C PRO A 254 4.37 0.16 0.01
N ASN A 255 3.45 0.31 0.95
CA ASN A 255 3.74 0.66 2.35
C ASN A 255 4.77 -0.28 3.00
N ARG A 256 4.76 -1.58 2.62
CA ARG A 256 5.71 -2.57 3.14
C ARG A 256 7.17 -2.24 2.88
N VAL A 257 7.49 -1.43 1.87
CA VAL A 257 8.86 -0.94 1.61
C VAL A 257 9.35 -0.18 2.85
N PHE A 258 8.51 0.68 3.39
CA PHE A 258 8.82 1.47 4.58
C PHE A 258 8.69 0.66 5.87
N ASP A 259 7.76 -0.29 5.93
CA ASP A 259 7.65 -1.19 7.09
C ASP A 259 8.93 -2.00 7.30
N TYR A 260 9.49 -2.60 6.24
CA TYR A 260 10.77 -3.32 6.33
C TYR A 260 11.92 -2.37 6.66
N MET A 261 11.97 -1.21 6.02
CA MET A 261 12.99 -0.19 6.28
C MET A 261 13.02 0.23 7.75
N GLN A 262 11.87 0.60 8.33
CA GLN A 262 11.74 1.03 9.72
C GLN A 262 12.06 -0.10 10.74
N ASN A 263 11.99 -1.34 10.30
CA ASN A 263 12.36 -2.51 11.11
C ASN A 263 13.78 -3.02 10.80
N HIS A 264 14.57 -2.29 10.00
CA HIS A 264 15.94 -2.62 9.60
C HIS A 264 16.06 -4.01 8.93
N VAL A 265 15.08 -4.37 8.11
CA VAL A 265 15.05 -5.62 7.36
C VAL A 265 15.37 -5.35 5.90
N PRO A 266 16.44 -5.96 5.34
CA PRO A 266 16.80 -5.84 3.93
C PRO A 266 15.65 -6.29 3.03
N LEU A 267 15.37 -5.52 1.97
CA LEU A 267 14.26 -5.79 1.07
C LEU A 267 14.73 -6.36 -0.27
N LEU A 268 14.17 -7.49 -0.69
CA LEU A 268 14.23 -7.94 -2.07
C LEU A 268 12.99 -7.46 -2.81
N ALA A 269 13.18 -6.63 -3.83
CA ALA A 269 12.06 -5.96 -4.48
C ALA A 269 12.17 -5.95 -6.01
N THR A 270 11.01 -5.86 -6.68
CA THR A 270 10.93 -5.59 -8.11
C THR A 270 11.52 -4.22 -8.43
N ASN A 271 12.27 -4.12 -9.52
CA ASN A 271 12.88 -2.89 -10.00
C ASN A 271 11.85 -1.98 -10.70
N PHE A 272 10.84 -1.54 -9.94
CA PHE A 272 9.90 -0.51 -10.39
C PHE A 272 10.38 0.88 -9.99
N PRO A 273 10.08 1.93 -10.74
CA PRO A 273 10.72 3.24 -10.60
C PRO A 273 10.70 3.81 -9.17
N GLU A 274 9.54 3.78 -8.51
CA GLU A 274 9.39 4.34 -7.16
C GLU A 274 10.11 3.50 -6.10
N ILE A 275 10.03 2.17 -6.22
CA ILE A 275 10.73 1.24 -5.33
C ILE A 275 12.25 1.40 -5.53
N ALA A 276 12.69 1.46 -6.79
CA ALA A 276 14.10 1.63 -7.13
C ALA A 276 14.67 2.95 -6.60
N ASN A 277 13.92 4.02 -6.69
CA ASN A 277 14.33 5.33 -6.16
C ASN A 277 14.56 5.28 -4.63
N VAL A 278 13.66 4.63 -3.89
CA VAL A 278 13.77 4.50 -2.44
C VAL A 278 14.94 3.59 -2.04
N LEU A 279 14.99 2.37 -2.58
CA LEU A 279 16.02 1.39 -2.21
C LEU A 279 17.40 1.79 -2.73
N GLY A 280 17.49 2.28 -3.97
CA GLY A 280 18.76 2.64 -4.60
C GLY A 280 19.45 3.83 -3.94
N THR A 281 18.66 4.80 -3.45
CA THR A 281 19.24 5.97 -2.76
C THR A 281 19.93 5.62 -1.45
N TYR A 282 19.37 4.65 -0.72
CA TYR A 282 19.86 4.34 0.64
C TYR A 282 20.53 2.96 0.75
N GLY A 283 20.44 2.11 -0.26
CA GLY A 283 21.05 0.79 -0.21
C GLY A 283 20.37 -0.19 0.78
N THR A 284 19.07 -0.01 1.07
CA THR A 284 18.35 -0.82 2.07
C THR A 284 17.82 -2.14 1.52
N GLY A 285 18.20 -2.53 0.30
CA GLY A 285 17.75 -3.76 -0.31
C GLY A 285 18.36 -4.02 -1.69
N LYS A 286 17.87 -5.04 -2.35
CA LYS A 286 18.27 -5.45 -3.70
C LYS A 286 17.08 -5.41 -4.65
N LEU A 287 17.29 -4.86 -5.84
CA LEU A 287 16.32 -4.77 -6.92
C LEU A 287 16.53 -5.90 -7.91
N ILE A 288 15.43 -6.45 -8.45
CA ILE A 288 15.47 -7.50 -9.47
C ILE A 288 14.48 -7.24 -10.59
N ASP A 289 14.85 -7.69 -11.79
CA ASP A 289 14.02 -7.65 -13.01
C ASP A 289 13.63 -9.06 -13.49
N HIS A 290 14.23 -10.10 -12.90
CA HIS A 290 14.07 -11.51 -13.24
C HIS A 290 13.47 -12.28 -12.07
N TYR A 291 12.59 -13.23 -12.37
CA TYR A 291 11.77 -13.93 -11.36
C TYR A 291 11.86 -15.46 -11.49
N GLU A 292 12.78 -15.96 -12.34
CA GLU A 292 13.04 -17.38 -12.50
C GLU A 292 13.49 -17.97 -11.16
N PRO A 293 13.01 -19.16 -10.79
CA PRO A 293 13.27 -19.75 -9.47
C PRO A 293 14.75 -19.85 -9.10
N GLU A 294 15.60 -20.21 -10.07
CA GLU A 294 17.06 -20.33 -9.89
C GLU A 294 17.70 -18.98 -9.58
N TYR A 295 17.31 -17.93 -10.33
CA TYR A 295 17.81 -16.57 -10.11
C TYR A 295 17.36 -16.01 -8.76
N LEU A 296 16.10 -16.23 -8.39
CA LEU A 296 15.57 -15.83 -7.09
C LEU A 296 16.29 -16.54 -5.95
N ALA A 297 16.47 -17.86 -6.06
CA ALA A 297 17.18 -18.63 -5.04
C ALA A 297 18.61 -18.13 -4.84
N GLN A 298 19.36 -17.95 -5.93
CA GLN A 298 20.72 -17.42 -5.88
C GLN A 298 20.77 -16.01 -5.27
N THR A 299 19.83 -15.13 -5.66
CA THR A 299 19.76 -13.77 -5.15
C THR A 299 19.46 -13.72 -3.65
N ILE A 300 18.50 -14.53 -3.21
CA ILE A 300 18.14 -14.65 -1.78
C ILE A 300 19.32 -15.17 -0.98
N GLN A 301 19.99 -16.24 -1.44
CA GLN A 301 21.18 -16.79 -0.76
C GLN A 301 22.30 -15.76 -0.63
N GLN A 302 22.55 -14.97 -1.68
CA GLN A 302 23.54 -13.89 -1.64
C GLN A 302 23.19 -12.83 -0.58
N MET A 303 21.92 -12.41 -0.53
CA MET A 303 21.45 -11.43 0.47
C MET A 303 21.55 -11.98 1.90
N LEU A 304 21.23 -13.27 2.11
CA LEU A 304 21.36 -13.92 3.42
C LEU A 304 22.81 -14.03 3.90
N ALA A 305 23.77 -14.11 2.97
CA ALA A 305 25.20 -14.16 3.26
C ALA A 305 25.82 -12.78 3.51
N GLN A 306 25.19 -11.71 3.03
CA GLN A 306 25.69 -10.33 3.09
C GLN A 306 24.65 -9.39 3.73
N PRO A 307 24.52 -9.39 5.07
CA PRO A 307 23.56 -8.52 5.76
C PRO A 307 23.94 -7.04 5.57
N ILE A 308 22.92 -6.20 5.45
CA ILE A 308 23.06 -4.74 5.39
C ILE A 308 23.21 -4.20 6.82
N ASP A 309 24.10 -3.23 7.02
CA ASP A 309 24.37 -2.64 8.32
C ASP A 309 23.24 -1.71 8.83
N HIS A 310 23.15 -1.55 10.16
CA HIS A 310 22.13 -0.70 10.78
C HIS A 310 22.23 0.78 10.41
N PRO A 311 23.41 1.43 10.33
CA PRO A 311 23.53 2.83 9.94
C PRO A 311 22.93 3.17 8.58
N THR A 312 22.91 2.22 7.66
CA THR A 312 22.26 2.38 6.35
C THR A 312 20.73 2.58 6.50
N PHE A 313 20.10 1.79 7.37
CA PHE A 313 18.67 1.92 7.65
C PHE A 313 18.34 3.19 8.42
N GLU A 314 19.17 3.60 9.38
CA GLU A 314 18.94 4.82 10.16
C GLU A 314 18.85 6.06 9.26
N LYS A 315 19.78 6.21 8.29
CA LYS A 315 19.75 7.28 7.31
C LYS A 315 18.45 7.27 6.48
N ALA A 316 18.00 6.10 6.06
CA ALA A 316 16.75 5.96 5.31
C ALA A 316 15.53 6.31 6.18
N CYS A 317 15.48 5.87 7.43
CA CYS A 317 14.40 6.17 8.38
C CYS A 317 14.34 7.66 8.74
N GLU A 318 15.47 8.37 8.77
CA GLU A 318 15.51 9.83 8.95
C GLU A 318 14.84 10.57 7.77
N ALA A 319 14.99 10.06 6.56
CA ALA A 319 14.39 10.67 5.38
C ALA A 319 12.91 10.26 5.20
N PHE A 320 12.60 8.99 5.47
CA PHE A 320 11.28 8.40 5.23
C PHE A 320 10.56 8.09 6.55
N ASN A 321 9.81 9.06 7.05
CA ASN A 321 8.97 8.94 8.25
C ASN A 321 7.76 9.88 8.14
N TRP A 322 6.70 9.57 8.90
CA TRP A 322 5.48 10.34 8.86
C TRP A 322 5.67 11.81 9.25
N GLU A 323 6.56 12.10 10.19
CA GLU A 323 6.83 13.45 10.67
C GLU A 323 7.34 14.39 9.57
N ASN A 324 7.97 13.85 8.52
CA ASN A 324 8.36 14.60 7.32
C ASN A 324 7.20 14.72 6.34
N GLU A 325 6.43 13.65 6.09
CA GLU A 325 5.27 13.67 5.21
C GLU A 325 4.15 14.58 5.76
N GLU A 326 3.95 14.58 7.08
CA GLU A 326 2.96 15.43 7.75
C GLU A 326 3.19 16.92 7.47
N LYS A 327 4.45 17.37 7.42
CA LYS A 327 4.79 18.76 7.07
C LYS A 327 4.32 19.11 5.66
N VAL A 328 4.49 18.20 4.72
CA VAL A 328 4.02 18.37 3.33
C VAL A 328 2.51 18.43 3.30
N LEU A 329 1.83 17.48 3.98
CA LEU A 329 0.38 17.43 4.09
C LEU A 329 -0.19 18.73 4.67
N MET A 330 0.38 19.22 5.75
CA MET A 330 -0.06 20.47 6.39
C MET A 330 0.12 21.68 5.49
N GLY A 331 1.18 21.73 4.68
CA GLY A 331 1.37 22.76 3.67
C GLY A 331 0.34 22.73 2.52
N ILE A 332 -0.29 21.59 2.28
CA ILE A 332 -1.35 21.44 1.26
C ILE A 332 -2.72 21.83 1.84
N ILE A 333 -3.00 21.44 3.08
CA ILE A 333 -4.30 21.69 3.73
C ILE A 333 -4.44 23.18 4.12
N GLY A 334 -3.43 23.71 4.73
CA GLY A 334 -3.37 25.12 5.19
C GLY A 334 -3.12 26.07 4.09
#